data_f0fc252c883b8f7de4fd0600609a0efe
#
_entry.id   f0fc252c883b8f7de4fd0600609a0efe
#
_cell.length_a   1.000
_cell.length_b   1.000
_cell.length_c   1.000
_cell.angle_alpha   90.00
_cell.angle_beta   90.00
_cell.angle_gamma   90.00
#
_symmetry.space_group_name_H-M   'P 1'
#
loop_
_entity.id
_entity.type
_entity.pdbx_description
1 polymer ?
#
loop_
_entity_poly.entity_id
_entity_poly.type
_entity_poly.pdbx_seq_one_letter_code
_entity_poly.pdbx_strand_id
1 'polypeptide(L)'
;VKLGVAEAGGVPVVFPAIAVCDGIAMGHVGMKYSLVTRDLIADSTECMATAHQFDALVMVPNCDKNVPGLLMAAARINVPTVFVSGGPMLAGHVGGRKRSLSSMFEAVGSYAAGTMTEEQVREYEEKVCPTCGSCSGMYTANSMNCLTEALGMGLRGNGTIPAVYSDRIRLAKHAGMAVMDMLKKDIRPRDIMTKDAILNALTVLSLIHI
;
A
#
# COMPACT_ATOMS: atom_id res chain seq x y z
N VAL A 1 -13.26 -0.28 7.54
CA VAL A 1 -13.95 -0.28 6.23
C VAL A 1 -15.37 -0.84 6.38
N LYS A 2 -15.57 -2.09 6.78
CA LYS A 2 -16.90 -2.72 6.89
C LYS A 2 -17.92 -1.88 7.65
N LEU A 3 -17.53 -1.34 8.82
CA LEU A 3 -18.40 -0.44 9.60
C LEU A 3 -18.79 0.81 8.80
N GLY A 4 -17.85 1.43 8.08
CA GLY A 4 -18.13 2.62 7.27
C GLY A 4 -19.10 2.35 6.12
N VAL A 5 -18.95 1.20 5.45
CA VAL A 5 -19.89 0.76 4.40
C VAL A 5 -21.28 0.52 4.97
N ALA A 6 -21.38 -0.21 6.09
CA ALA A 6 -22.66 -0.52 6.74
C ALA A 6 -23.38 0.73 7.25
N GLU A 7 -22.67 1.66 7.91
CA GLU A 7 -23.22 2.95 8.37
C GLU A 7 -23.76 3.80 7.21
N ALA A 8 -23.14 3.71 6.04
CA ALA A 8 -23.57 4.42 4.84
C ALA A 8 -24.68 3.68 4.04
N GLY A 9 -25.19 2.55 4.55
CA GLY A 9 -26.31 1.78 4.00
C GLY A 9 -25.92 0.69 3.00
N GLY A 10 -24.63 0.31 2.93
CA GLY A 10 -24.14 -0.76 2.07
C GLY A 10 -23.97 -2.10 2.79
N VAL A 11 -23.84 -3.18 2.02
CA VAL A 11 -23.55 -4.53 2.52
C VAL A 11 -22.10 -4.88 2.18
N PRO A 12 -21.19 -4.91 3.16
CA PRO A 12 -19.77 -5.19 2.91
C PRO A 12 -19.51 -6.69 2.76
N VAL A 13 -18.97 -7.08 1.61
CA VAL A 13 -18.42 -8.41 1.34
C VAL A 13 -16.91 -8.32 1.28
N VAL A 14 -16.19 -9.29 1.85
CA VAL A 14 -14.71 -9.32 1.85
C VAL A 14 -14.23 -10.50 1.04
N PHE A 15 -13.31 -10.24 0.12
CA PHE A 15 -12.54 -11.27 -0.56
C PHE A 15 -11.06 -10.92 -0.57
N PRO A 16 -10.15 -11.91 -0.53
CA PRO A 16 -8.72 -11.64 -0.52
C PRO A 16 -8.18 -11.29 -1.90
N ALA A 17 -7.18 -10.43 -1.94
CA ALA A 17 -6.25 -10.35 -3.06
C ALA A 17 -4.91 -10.97 -2.63
N ILE A 18 -4.24 -11.67 -3.55
CA ILE A 18 -2.90 -12.20 -3.29
C ILE A 18 -1.88 -11.08 -3.18
N ALA A 19 -0.80 -11.31 -2.47
CA ALA A 19 0.32 -10.38 -2.41
C ALA A 19 1.62 -11.12 -2.08
N VAL A 20 2.70 -10.81 -2.82
CA VAL A 20 4.06 -11.17 -2.44
C VAL A 20 4.69 -9.98 -1.76
N CYS A 21 5.30 -10.20 -0.59
CA CYS A 21 6.08 -9.16 0.08
C CYS A 21 7.50 -9.19 -0.46
N ASP A 22 7.89 -8.14 -1.17
CA ASP A 22 9.24 -8.01 -1.75
C ASP A 22 10.33 -8.07 -0.68
N GLY A 23 10.09 -7.47 0.51
CA GLY A 23 11.03 -7.52 1.61
C GLY A 23 11.31 -8.94 2.14
N ILE A 24 10.29 -9.81 2.17
CA ILE A 24 10.45 -11.21 2.56
C ILE A 24 11.08 -12.03 1.43
N ALA A 25 10.72 -11.73 0.18
CA ALA A 25 11.20 -12.46 -1.00
C ALA A 25 12.63 -12.05 -1.42
N MET A 26 13.13 -10.93 -0.94
CA MET A 26 14.44 -10.38 -1.32
C MET A 26 15.59 -11.33 -0.93
N GLY A 27 16.56 -11.47 -1.83
CA GLY A 27 17.74 -12.29 -1.59
C GLY A 27 17.59 -13.78 -1.91
N HIS A 28 16.40 -14.25 -2.32
CA HIS A 28 16.18 -15.64 -2.73
C HIS A 28 15.29 -15.77 -3.98
N VAL A 29 15.06 -17.00 -4.44
CA VAL A 29 14.32 -17.30 -5.68
C VAL A 29 12.89 -16.74 -5.69
N GLY A 30 12.28 -16.54 -4.54
CA GLY A 30 10.93 -15.98 -4.38
C GLY A 30 10.77 -14.59 -5.01
N MET A 31 11.85 -13.81 -5.10
CA MET A 31 11.81 -12.48 -5.71
C MET A 31 11.43 -12.50 -7.20
N LYS A 32 11.67 -13.60 -7.90
CA LYS A 32 11.24 -13.79 -9.30
C LYS A 32 9.73 -13.76 -9.48
N TYR A 33 8.98 -14.05 -8.42
CA TYR A 33 7.52 -14.08 -8.43
C TYR A 33 6.87 -12.73 -8.06
N SER A 34 7.64 -11.79 -7.53
CA SER A 34 7.10 -10.49 -7.11
C SER A 34 6.43 -9.75 -8.26
N LEU A 35 7.14 -9.46 -9.34
CA LEU A 35 6.61 -8.66 -10.44
C LEU A 35 5.42 -9.34 -11.14
N VAL A 36 5.48 -10.66 -11.32
CA VAL A 36 4.40 -11.44 -11.99
C VAL A 36 3.09 -11.32 -11.24
N THR A 37 3.13 -11.17 -9.91
CA THR A 37 1.90 -11.07 -9.10
C THR A 37 1.10 -9.81 -9.36
N ARG A 38 1.70 -8.74 -9.89
CA ARG A 38 0.98 -7.51 -10.23
C ARG A 38 -0.17 -7.78 -11.21
N ASP A 39 0.11 -8.52 -12.29
CA ASP A 39 -0.89 -8.84 -13.31
C ASP A 39 -1.89 -9.88 -12.78
N LEU A 40 -1.43 -10.89 -12.03
CA LEU A 40 -2.30 -11.87 -11.39
C LEU A 40 -3.27 -11.23 -10.37
N ILE A 41 -2.81 -10.23 -9.62
CA ILE A 41 -3.66 -9.46 -8.70
C ILE A 41 -4.74 -8.72 -9.48
N ALA A 42 -4.36 -8.06 -10.58
CA ALA A 42 -5.31 -7.36 -11.43
C ALA A 42 -6.35 -8.31 -12.01
N ASP A 43 -5.92 -9.41 -12.61
CA ASP A 43 -6.79 -10.40 -13.26
C ASP A 43 -7.73 -11.09 -12.27
N SER A 44 -7.19 -11.57 -11.14
CA SER A 44 -7.99 -12.25 -10.12
C SER A 44 -9.03 -11.32 -9.47
N THR A 45 -8.65 -10.06 -9.22
CA THR A 45 -9.56 -9.06 -8.66
C THR A 45 -10.67 -8.71 -9.65
N GLU A 46 -10.32 -8.55 -10.92
CA GLU A 46 -11.30 -8.31 -11.99
C GLU A 46 -12.28 -9.47 -12.12
N CYS A 47 -11.79 -10.71 -12.14
CA CYS A 47 -12.63 -11.90 -12.16
C CYS A 47 -13.61 -11.95 -10.99
N MET A 48 -13.13 -11.74 -9.76
CA MET A 48 -13.96 -11.76 -8.55
C MET A 48 -15.01 -10.66 -8.56
N ALA A 49 -14.61 -9.43 -8.82
CA ALA A 49 -15.51 -8.29 -8.77
C ALA A 49 -16.59 -8.36 -9.87
N THR A 50 -16.21 -8.80 -11.08
CA THR A 50 -17.12 -8.92 -12.21
C THR A 50 -18.07 -10.11 -12.04
N ALA A 51 -17.56 -11.28 -11.63
CA ALA A 51 -18.37 -12.47 -11.46
C ALA A 51 -19.45 -12.30 -10.36
N HIS A 52 -19.11 -11.60 -9.28
CA HIS A 52 -20.05 -11.33 -8.18
C HIS A 52 -20.83 -10.02 -8.35
N GLN A 53 -20.56 -9.27 -9.41
CA GLN A 53 -21.27 -8.03 -9.76
C GLN A 53 -21.30 -7.02 -8.60
N PHE A 54 -20.15 -6.78 -7.97
CA PHE A 54 -20.05 -5.78 -6.90
C PHE A 54 -20.30 -4.37 -7.44
N ASP A 55 -21.11 -3.59 -6.74
CA ASP A 55 -21.47 -2.23 -7.12
C ASP A 55 -20.32 -1.23 -6.90
N ALA A 56 -19.48 -1.47 -5.91
CA ALA A 56 -18.35 -0.61 -5.55
C ALA A 56 -17.25 -1.41 -4.84
N LEU A 57 -16.04 -0.87 -4.78
CA LEU A 57 -14.88 -1.54 -4.20
C LEU A 57 -14.12 -0.63 -3.22
N VAL A 58 -13.73 -1.18 -2.07
CA VAL A 58 -12.69 -0.57 -1.23
C VAL A 58 -11.47 -1.47 -1.27
N MET A 59 -10.39 -0.98 -1.84
CA MET A 59 -9.15 -1.73 -1.98
C MET A 59 -8.19 -1.39 -0.85
N VAL A 60 -7.66 -2.43 -0.18
CA VAL A 60 -6.79 -2.29 1.01
C VAL A 60 -5.41 -2.90 0.74
N PRO A 61 -4.61 -2.32 -0.16
CA PRO A 61 -3.26 -2.78 -0.43
C PRO A 61 -2.25 -2.21 0.56
N ASN A 62 -1.06 -2.83 0.62
CA ASN A 62 0.05 -2.26 1.41
C ASN A 62 1.45 -2.71 0.96
N CYS A 63 1.61 -3.28 -0.24
CA CYS A 63 2.91 -3.76 -0.71
C CYS A 63 3.16 -3.41 -2.18
N ASP A 64 4.38 -3.65 -2.64
CA ASP A 64 4.97 -3.18 -3.90
C ASP A 64 4.14 -3.46 -5.15
N LYS A 65 3.61 -4.68 -5.26
CA LYS A 65 2.92 -5.12 -6.47
C LYS A 65 1.40 -5.13 -6.32
N ASN A 66 0.88 -5.21 -5.07
CA ASN A 66 -0.57 -5.23 -4.90
C ASN A 66 -1.20 -3.84 -5.04
N VAL A 67 -0.49 -2.75 -4.71
CA VAL A 67 -1.01 -1.40 -4.96
C VAL A 67 -1.21 -1.16 -6.47
N PRO A 68 -0.19 -1.30 -7.33
CA PRO A 68 -0.38 -1.09 -8.77
C PRO A 68 -1.29 -2.16 -9.41
N GLY A 69 -1.24 -3.41 -8.95
CA GLY A 69 -2.13 -4.46 -9.44
C GLY A 69 -3.61 -4.13 -9.20
N LEU A 70 -3.94 -3.68 -8.00
CA LEU A 70 -5.30 -3.25 -7.67
C LEU A 70 -5.71 -1.95 -8.38
N LEU A 71 -4.77 -1.02 -8.65
CA LEU A 71 -5.05 0.15 -9.50
C LEU A 71 -5.39 -0.26 -10.93
N MET A 72 -4.67 -1.23 -11.49
CA MET A 72 -4.99 -1.81 -12.81
C MET A 72 -6.38 -2.44 -12.80
N ALA A 73 -6.70 -3.24 -11.78
CA ALA A 73 -8.03 -3.83 -11.61
C ALA A 73 -9.12 -2.74 -11.52
N ALA A 74 -8.92 -1.72 -10.69
CA ALA A 74 -9.88 -0.62 -10.54
C ALA A 74 -10.16 0.08 -11.88
N ALA A 75 -9.11 0.34 -12.67
CA ALA A 75 -9.25 0.96 -13.99
C ALA A 75 -9.98 0.06 -15.00
N ARG A 76 -9.79 -1.26 -14.93
CA ARG A 76 -10.43 -2.24 -15.82
C ARG A 76 -11.90 -2.42 -15.46
N ILE A 77 -12.21 -2.69 -14.19
CA ILE A 77 -13.57 -2.93 -13.67
C ILE A 77 -14.41 -1.66 -13.78
N ASN A 78 -13.82 -0.52 -13.46
CA ASN A 78 -14.43 0.81 -13.54
C ASN A 78 -15.76 0.97 -12.77
N VAL A 79 -15.86 0.37 -11.59
CA VAL A 79 -16.92 0.67 -10.61
C VAL A 79 -16.38 1.64 -9.56
N PRO A 80 -17.21 2.41 -8.86
CA PRO A 80 -16.77 3.32 -7.80
C PRO A 80 -15.80 2.63 -6.85
N THR A 81 -14.60 3.19 -6.70
CA THR A 81 -13.51 2.53 -5.98
C THR A 81 -12.70 3.53 -5.15
N VAL A 82 -12.42 3.18 -3.90
CA VAL A 82 -11.55 3.95 -2.99
C VAL A 82 -10.39 3.08 -2.54
N PHE A 83 -9.19 3.66 -2.48
CA PHE A 83 -8.00 3.03 -1.92
C PHE A 83 -7.77 3.50 -0.49
N VAL A 84 -7.51 2.55 0.41
CA VAL A 84 -7.02 2.82 1.76
C VAL A 84 -5.90 1.84 2.08
N SER A 85 -4.67 2.33 2.17
CA SER A 85 -3.52 1.47 2.50
C SER A 85 -3.52 1.05 3.96
N GLY A 86 -2.81 -0.04 4.26
CA GLY A 86 -2.57 -0.46 5.64
C GLY A 86 -1.67 0.50 6.43
N GLY A 87 -0.99 1.43 5.75
CA GLY A 87 -0.08 2.40 6.33
C GLY A 87 1.36 1.90 6.51
N PRO A 88 2.34 2.82 6.63
CA PRO A 88 3.74 2.48 6.86
C PRO A 88 4.00 2.05 8.31
N MET A 89 5.01 1.21 8.49
CA MET A 89 5.57 0.92 9.82
C MET A 89 6.34 2.12 10.37
N LEU A 90 6.51 2.17 11.69
CA LEU A 90 7.40 3.15 12.31
C LEU A 90 8.87 2.73 12.15
N ALA A 91 9.75 3.71 12.11
CA ALA A 91 11.18 3.48 12.25
C ALA A 91 11.53 3.18 13.71
N GLY A 92 12.52 2.31 13.92
CA GLY A 92 13.01 1.95 15.23
C GLY A 92 14.18 2.80 15.71
N HIS A 93 14.82 2.36 16.80
CA HIS A 93 16.00 2.99 17.36
C HIS A 93 17.08 1.94 17.62
N VAL A 94 18.28 2.16 17.09
CA VAL A 94 19.46 1.34 17.32
C VAL A 94 20.61 2.25 17.73
N GLY A 95 21.30 1.92 18.80
CA GLY A 95 22.36 2.75 19.35
C GLY A 95 21.94 4.17 19.69
N GLY A 96 20.69 4.37 20.17
CA GLY A 96 20.13 5.68 20.51
C GLY A 96 19.76 6.57 19.30
N ARG A 97 19.91 6.06 18.08
CA ARG A 97 19.58 6.80 16.84
C ARG A 97 18.39 6.18 16.13
N LYS A 98 17.55 7.03 15.52
CA LYS A 98 16.45 6.58 14.69
C LYS A 98 16.98 5.85 13.46
N ARG A 99 16.49 4.63 13.23
CA ARG A 99 16.88 3.75 12.11
C ARG A 99 15.64 3.19 11.43
N SER A 100 15.74 2.94 10.15
CA SER A 100 14.63 2.41 9.34
C SER A 100 15.06 1.14 8.62
N LEU A 101 14.18 0.54 7.84
CA LEU A 101 14.49 -0.61 7.01
C LEU A 101 15.71 -0.37 6.10
N SER A 102 15.90 0.86 5.58
CA SER A 102 17.11 1.21 4.80
C SER A 102 18.38 0.98 5.60
N SER A 103 18.36 1.31 6.89
CA SER A 103 19.51 1.10 7.78
C SER A 103 19.81 -0.39 8.01
N MET A 104 18.82 -1.28 7.87
CA MET A 104 19.07 -2.73 7.92
C MET A 104 19.88 -3.19 6.71
N PHE A 105 19.58 -2.70 5.51
CA PHE A 105 20.35 -3.03 4.32
C PHE A 105 21.81 -2.51 4.41
N GLU A 106 21.99 -1.32 4.98
CA GLU A 106 23.34 -0.78 5.27
C GLU A 106 24.09 -1.65 6.29
N ALA A 107 23.39 -2.15 7.32
CA ALA A 107 23.98 -3.03 8.33
C ALA A 107 24.41 -4.38 7.72
N VAL A 108 23.60 -4.99 6.86
CA VAL A 108 23.97 -6.21 6.14
C VAL A 108 25.19 -6.00 5.25
N GLY A 109 25.25 -4.88 4.53
CA GLY A 109 26.42 -4.50 3.72
C GLY A 109 27.69 -4.30 4.58
N SER A 110 27.55 -3.65 5.73
CA SER A 110 28.64 -3.42 6.67
C SER A 110 29.16 -4.73 7.30
N TYR A 111 28.27 -5.66 7.59
CA TYR A 111 28.64 -7.00 8.04
C TYR A 111 29.42 -7.77 6.98
N ALA A 112 28.92 -7.78 5.73
CA ALA A 112 29.62 -8.39 4.61
C ALA A 112 31.00 -7.79 4.34
N ALA A 113 31.18 -6.50 4.60
CA ALA A 113 32.45 -5.79 4.51
C ALA A 113 33.38 -5.98 5.74
N GLY A 114 32.94 -6.71 6.78
CA GLY A 114 33.69 -6.94 8.00
C GLY A 114 33.81 -5.72 8.92
N THR A 115 32.99 -4.70 8.72
CA THR A 115 32.99 -3.45 9.54
C THR A 115 31.94 -3.45 10.64
N MET A 116 31.10 -4.48 10.70
CA MET A 116 30.07 -4.68 11.72
C MET A 116 30.10 -6.12 12.23
N THR A 117 29.83 -6.32 13.53
CA THR A 117 29.79 -7.65 14.13
C THR A 117 28.39 -8.28 13.96
N GLU A 118 28.30 -9.60 14.10
CA GLU A 118 27.03 -10.31 14.07
C GLU A 118 26.06 -9.82 15.16
N GLU A 119 26.57 -9.52 16.36
CA GLU A 119 25.77 -9.00 17.48
C GLU A 119 25.14 -7.64 17.12
N GLN A 120 25.90 -6.78 16.46
CA GLN A 120 25.37 -5.48 16.00
C GLN A 120 24.30 -5.66 14.93
N VAL A 121 24.48 -6.59 13.98
CA VAL A 121 23.43 -6.89 12.97
C VAL A 121 22.18 -7.41 13.65
N ARG A 122 22.31 -8.29 14.63
CA ARG A 122 21.18 -8.84 15.40
C ARG A 122 20.42 -7.73 16.13
N GLU A 123 21.10 -6.73 16.69
CA GLU A 123 20.43 -5.58 17.27
C GLU A 123 19.59 -4.80 16.24
N TYR A 124 20.08 -4.67 15.00
CA TYR A 124 19.30 -4.07 13.91
C TYR A 124 18.07 -4.89 13.55
N GLU A 125 18.21 -6.23 13.41
CA GLU A 125 17.10 -7.14 13.13
C GLU A 125 15.96 -7.01 14.14
N GLU A 126 16.29 -6.93 15.43
CA GLU A 126 15.32 -6.85 16.52
C GLU A 126 14.64 -5.49 16.62
N LYS A 127 15.31 -4.39 16.28
CA LYS A 127 14.88 -3.03 16.67
C LYS A 127 14.50 -2.10 15.53
N VAL A 128 14.94 -2.37 14.31
CA VAL A 128 14.82 -1.41 13.20
C VAL A 128 13.40 -1.30 12.65
N CYS A 129 12.61 -2.38 12.73
CA CYS A 129 11.24 -2.47 12.25
C CYS A 129 10.29 -2.86 13.40
N PRO A 130 10.02 -1.97 14.37
CA PRO A 130 9.34 -2.32 15.61
C PRO A 130 7.83 -2.52 15.49
N THR A 131 7.22 -2.17 14.35
CA THR A 131 5.76 -2.22 14.17
C THR A 131 5.36 -2.85 12.85
N CYS A 132 4.08 -3.24 12.74
CA CYS A 132 3.48 -3.65 11.47
C CYS A 132 3.33 -2.47 10.51
N GLY A 133 3.12 -2.77 9.22
CA GLY A 133 2.91 -1.79 8.16
C GLY A 133 3.74 -2.11 6.92
N SER A 134 3.63 -1.28 5.88
CA SER A 134 4.59 -1.29 4.78
C SER A 134 5.97 -0.82 5.26
N CYS A 135 7.02 -1.03 4.47
CA CYS A 135 8.39 -0.65 4.85
C CYS A 135 8.45 0.80 5.37
N SER A 136 9.31 1.06 6.36
CA SER A 136 9.53 2.40 6.92
C SER A 136 10.33 3.33 6.01
N GLY A 137 10.92 2.81 4.92
CA GLY A 137 11.57 3.58 3.87
C GLY A 137 10.56 4.01 2.80
N MET A 138 10.94 4.99 1.96
CA MET A 138 10.12 5.43 0.82
C MET A 138 10.44 4.57 -0.41
N TYR A 139 10.29 3.24 -0.27
CA TYR A 139 10.36 2.29 -1.37
C TYR A 139 9.02 2.22 -2.12
N THR A 140 8.87 1.27 -3.03
CA THR A 140 7.71 1.18 -3.92
C THR A 140 6.38 1.16 -3.17
N ALA A 141 6.26 0.41 -2.07
CA ALA A 141 5.02 0.32 -1.29
C ALA A 141 4.55 1.70 -0.79
N ASN A 142 5.42 2.44 -0.11
CA ASN A 142 5.07 3.77 0.42
C ASN A 142 4.90 4.80 -0.70
N SER A 143 5.77 4.78 -1.72
CA SER A 143 5.63 5.66 -2.88
C SER A 143 4.28 5.44 -3.55
N MET A 144 3.88 4.19 -3.82
CA MET A 144 2.60 3.88 -4.43
C MET A 144 1.41 4.28 -3.54
N ASN A 145 1.51 4.13 -2.22
CA ASN A 145 0.48 4.59 -1.29
C ASN A 145 0.31 6.12 -1.32
N CYS A 146 1.40 6.88 -1.44
CA CYS A 146 1.35 8.33 -1.66
C CYS A 146 0.80 8.68 -3.05
N LEU A 147 1.19 7.91 -4.08
CA LEU A 147 0.71 8.13 -5.43
C LEU A 147 -0.79 7.87 -5.59
N THR A 148 -1.37 6.92 -4.86
CA THR A 148 -2.83 6.72 -4.86
C THR A 148 -3.57 7.95 -4.33
N GLU A 149 -2.99 8.67 -3.36
CA GLU A 149 -3.53 9.94 -2.87
C GLU A 149 -3.39 11.06 -3.92
N ALA A 150 -2.18 11.22 -4.50
CA ALA A 150 -1.93 12.23 -5.53
C ALA A 150 -2.75 12.00 -6.81
N LEU A 151 -3.04 10.74 -7.14
CA LEU A 151 -3.89 10.32 -8.24
C LEU A 151 -5.39 10.60 -7.98
N GLY A 152 -5.77 10.82 -6.72
CA GLY A 152 -7.16 11.02 -6.31
C GLY A 152 -7.92 9.72 -5.99
N MET A 153 -7.27 8.55 -6.03
CA MET A 153 -7.90 7.26 -5.71
C MET A 153 -7.91 6.94 -4.21
N GLY A 154 -7.04 7.59 -3.43
CA GLY A 154 -6.94 7.45 -1.98
C GLY A 154 -7.38 8.70 -1.24
N LEU A 155 -7.86 8.54 0.00
CA LEU A 155 -8.19 9.67 0.87
C LEU A 155 -6.91 10.33 1.40
N ARG A 156 -7.03 11.60 1.80
CA ARG A 156 -5.92 12.37 2.39
C ARG A 156 -5.32 11.65 3.59
N GLY A 157 -3.98 11.53 3.62
CA GLY A 157 -3.23 10.80 4.62
C GLY A 157 -3.07 9.31 4.32
N ASN A 158 -3.52 8.85 3.14
CA ASN A 158 -3.44 7.45 2.76
C ASN A 158 -2.00 6.91 2.78
N GLY A 159 -1.04 7.67 2.27
CA GLY A 159 0.37 7.28 2.23
C GLY A 159 1.16 7.55 3.51
N THR A 160 0.67 8.43 4.41
CA THR A 160 1.50 9.01 5.48
C THR A 160 1.09 8.65 6.90
N ILE A 161 -0.16 8.27 7.17
CA ILE A 161 -0.60 7.86 8.50
C ILE A 161 -0.01 6.48 8.83
N PRO A 162 0.77 6.32 9.92
CA PRO A 162 1.33 5.04 10.30
C PRO A 162 0.27 3.97 10.58
N ALA A 163 0.61 2.70 10.30
CA ALA A 163 -0.30 1.57 10.47
C ALA A 163 -0.85 1.41 11.89
N VAL A 164 -0.03 1.73 12.90
CA VAL A 164 -0.36 1.57 14.33
C VAL A 164 -1.16 2.73 14.92
N TYR A 165 -1.41 3.79 14.16
CA TYR A 165 -2.13 4.96 14.65
C TYR A 165 -3.65 4.75 14.53
N SER A 166 -4.40 5.23 15.53
CA SER A 166 -5.88 5.21 15.52
C SER A 166 -6.47 5.95 14.33
N ASP A 167 -5.77 6.96 13.81
CA ASP A 167 -6.14 7.70 12.60
C ASP A 167 -6.19 6.79 11.36
N ARG A 168 -5.36 5.74 11.29
CA ARG A 168 -5.41 4.74 10.22
C ARG A 168 -6.74 3.98 10.23
N ILE A 169 -7.22 3.59 11.40
CA ILE A 169 -8.51 2.92 11.56
C ILE A 169 -9.66 3.86 11.20
N ARG A 170 -9.58 5.14 11.61
CA ARG A 170 -10.56 6.16 11.23
C ARG A 170 -10.61 6.38 9.73
N LEU A 171 -9.42 6.49 9.08
CA LEU A 171 -9.33 6.63 7.63
C LEU A 171 -9.96 5.45 6.91
N ALA A 172 -9.70 4.22 7.38
CA ALA A 172 -10.29 3.01 6.81
C ALA A 172 -11.84 2.99 6.94
N LYS A 173 -12.38 3.50 8.06
CA LYS A 173 -13.82 3.67 8.22
C LYS A 173 -14.37 4.72 7.23
N HIS A 174 -13.71 5.87 7.13
CA HIS A 174 -14.09 6.93 6.19
C HIS A 174 -14.03 6.46 4.72
N ALA A 175 -13.06 5.62 4.35
CA ALA A 175 -13.00 5.03 3.01
C ALA A 175 -14.24 4.20 2.68
N GLY A 176 -14.76 3.45 3.66
CA GLY A 176 -16.01 2.71 3.51
C GLY A 176 -17.23 3.62 3.33
N MET A 177 -17.26 4.79 3.97
CA MET A 177 -18.33 5.78 3.77
C MET A 177 -18.18 6.49 2.42
N ALA A 178 -16.93 6.86 2.07
CA ALA A 178 -16.64 7.58 0.83
C ALA A 178 -17.00 6.78 -0.43
N VAL A 179 -16.77 5.46 -0.44
CA VAL A 179 -17.14 4.62 -1.58
C VAL A 179 -18.64 4.60 -1.81
N MET A 180 -19.44 4.64 -0.74
CA MET A 180 -20.91 4.71 -0.84
C MET A 180 -21.38 6.07 -1.41
N ASP A 181 -20.69 7.16 -1.07
CA ASP A 181 -20.96 8.47 -1.66
C ASP A 181 -20.56 8.52 -3.13
N MET A 182 -19.44 7.90 -3.50
CA MET A 182 -19.02 7.76 -4.90
C MET A 182 -20.03 6.94 -5.70
N LEU A 183 -20.56 5.84 -5.11
CA LEU A 183 -21.60 5.03 -5.75
C LEU A 183 -22.87 5.85 -6.03
N LYS A 184 -23.34 6.65 -5.07
CA LYS A 184 -24.51 7.54 -5.25
C LYS A 184 -24.30 8.59 -6.35
N LYS A 185 -23.06 9.03 -6.55
CA LYS A 185 -22.67 10.07 -7.52
C LYS A 185 -22.18 9.50 -8.85
N ASP A 186 -22.09 8.17 -8.97
CA ASP A 186 -21.52 7.42 -10.10
C ASP A 186 -20.09 7.89 -10.48
N ILE A 187 -19.26 8.22 -9.47
CA ILE A 187 -17.87 8.59 -9.68
C ILE A 187 -17.01 7.33 -9.78
N ARG A 188 -16.39 7.12 -10.93
CA ARG A 188 -15.66 5.89 -11.27
C ARG A 188 -14.15 6.12 -11.41
N PRO A 189 -13.31 5.08 -11.31
CA PRO A 189 -11.86 5.21 -11.46
C PRO A 189 -11.40 5.95 -12.71
N ARG A 190 -12.02 5.72 -13.85
CA ARG A 190 -11.64 6.41 -15.11
C ARG A 190 -11.99 7.89 -15.14
N ASP A 191 -12.92 8.34 -14.31
CA ASP A 191 -13.23 9.77 -14.14
C ASP A 191 -12.16 10.48 -13.31
N ILE A 192 -11.48 9.74 -12.42
CA ILE A 192 -10.43 10.23 -11.51
C ILE A 192 -9.05 10.10 -12.15
N MET A 193 -8.75 8.94 -12.75
CA MET A 193 -7.44 8.60 -13.33
C MET A 193 -7.25 9.25 -14.69
N THR A 194 -7.39 10.57 -14.74
CA THR A 194 -7.18 11.38 -15.96
C THR A 194 -5.69 11.56 -16.26
N LYS A 195 -5.38 12.06 -17.45
CA LYS A 195 -4.00 12.41 -17.82
C LYS A 195 -3.37 13.38 -16.81
N ASP A 196 -4.10 14.37 -16.36
CA ASP A 196 -3.61 15.37 -15.40
C ASP A 196 -3.37 14.76 -14.01
N ALA A 197 -4.26 13.87 -13.57
CA ALA A 197 -4.08 13.12 -12.33
C ALA A 197 -2.80 12.24 -12.38
N ILE A 198 -2.53 11.60 -13.52
CA ILE A 198 -1.31 10.83 -13.73
C ILE A 198 -0.08 11.74 -13.72
N LEU A 199 -0.13 12.91 -14.37
CA LEU A 199 0.96 13.89 -14.35
C LEU A 199 1.22 14.41 -12.93
N ASN A 200 0.19 14.66 -12.13
CA ASN A 200 0.32 15.02 -10.72
C ASN A 200 1.02 13.91 -9.91
N ALA A 201 0.62 12.67 -10.11
CA ALA A 201 1.24 11.53 -9.45
C ALA A 201 2.72 11.37 -9.86
N LEU A 202 3.06 11.54 -11.14
CA LEU A 202 4.44 11.53 -11.63
C LEU A 202 5.27 12.68 -11.04
N THR A 203 4.69 13.86 -10.86
CA THR A 203 5.36 14.99 -10.20
C THR A 203 5.70 14.66 -8.75
N VAL A 204 4.75 14.09 -8.00
CA VAL A 204 5.00 13.65 -6.61
C VAL A 204 6.08 12.57 -6.57
N LEU A 205 6.04 11.59 -7.49
CA LEU A 205 7.06 10.54 -7.57
C LEU A 205 8.45 11.12 -7.85
N SER A 206 8.56 12.08 -8.76
CA SER A 206 9.82 12.76 -9.07
C SER A 206 10.37 13.49 -7.84
N LEU A 207 9.53 14.20 -7.08
CA LEU A 207 9.94 14.90 -5.85
C LEU A 207 10.37 13.95 -4.72
N ILE A 208 9.81 12.75 -4.65
CA ILE A 208 10.18 11.74 -3.64
C ILE A 208 11.57 11.16 -3.93
N HIS A 209 11.96 11.06 -5.20
CA HIS A 209 13.17 10.37 -5.63
C HIS A 209 14.29 11.31 -6.16
N ILE A 210 14.20 12.59 -5.91
CA ILE A 210 15.26 13.57 -6.21
C ILE A 210 16.34 13.55 -5.12
#